data_af784ba11aa0eb51939dce5a4b7f633a
#
_entry.id   af784ba11aa0eb51939dce5a4b7f633a
#
_cell.length_a   1.000
_cell.length_b   1.000
_cell.length_c   1.000
_cell.angle_alpha   90.00
_cell.angle_beta   90.00
_cell.angle_gamma   90.00
#
_symmetry.space_group_name_H-M   'P 1'
#
loop_
_entity.id
_entity.type
_entity.pdbx_description
1 polymer ?
#
loop_
_entity_poly.entity_id
_entity_poly.type
_entity_poly.pdbx_seq_one_letter_code
_entity_poly.pdbx_strand_id
1 'polypeptide(L)'
;MQSTTKTGTAEPRVERRSIDFVPEHERHGSPMHQFTLWFGANMQITAIVDGALAVLFGADALWAILGLLIGNLLGGAVMALHAAQGPKLGLPQMISSRAQFGVLGAVIPLVLVIIMYLGFAATGTVLAGQAVEQITHTGTPAVGMVIFGALTVLVATLGYKYIHLMGRISTVVGVLGFTYLGIRLLASQDVGALLSSGSFEFPTFLLAVSLGAGWQL
;
A
#
# COMPACT_ATOMS: atom_id res chain seq x y z
N MET A 1 -44.33 -12.42 -14.94
CA MET A 1 -43.15 -13.22 -14.57
C MET A 1 -42.18 -13.12 -15.74
N GLN A 2 -41.35 -12.06 -15.77
CA GLN A 2 -40.36 -11.85 -16.82
C GLN A 2 -39.02 -12.38 -16.33
N SER A 3 -38.55 -13.45 -16.95
CA SER A 3 -37.24 -14.03 -16.80
C SER A 3 -36.19 -13.06 -17.35
N THR A 4 -35.48 -12.32 -16.51
CA THR A 4 -34.30 -11.56 -16.92
C THR A 4 -33.16 -12.54 -17.13
N THR A 5 -32.93 -12.93 -18.35
CA THR A 5 -31.71 -13.62 -18.79
C THR A 5 -30.54 -12.68 -18.55
N LYS A 6 -29.72 -12.96 -17.52
CA LYS A 6 -28.41 -12.33 -17.36
C LYS A 6 -27.53 -12.79 -18.54
N THR A 7 -27.48 -11.98 -19.60
CA THR A 7 -26.44 -12.10 -20.62
C THR A 7 -25.11 -11.79 -19.94
N GLY A 8 -24.38 -12.83 -19.57
CA GLY A 8 -23.02 -12.72 -19.05
C GLY A 8 -22.09 -12.21 -20.16
N THR A 9 -21.95 -10.91 -20.29
CA THR A 9 -20.87 -10.32 -21.05
C THR A 9 -19.58 -10.65 -20.33
N ALA A 10 -18.69 -11.43 -20.95
CA ALA A 10 -17.39 -11.73 -20.43
C ALA A 10 -16.67 -10.41 -20.08
N GLU A 11 -16.23 -10.26 -18.84
CA GLU A 11 -15.45 -9.10 -18.43
C GLU A 11 -14.25 -8.91 -19.37
N PRO A 12 -14.01 -7.69 -19.87
CA PRO A 12 -12.88 -7.43 -20.74
C PRO A 12 -11.59 -7.83 -20.04
N ARG A 13 -10.66 -8.46 -20.76
CA ARG A 13 -9.36 -8.88 -20.22
C ARG A 13 -8.48 -7.72 -19.78
N VAL A 14 -8.71 -6.54 -20.35
CA VAL A 14 -7.95 -5.30 -20.07
C VAL A 14 -8.93 -4.23 -19.63
N GLU A 15 -8.57 -3.47 -18.61
CA GLU A 15 -9.35 -2.33 -18.09
C GLU A 15 -9.53 -1.27 -19.18
N ARG A 16 -10.78 -0.85 -19.40
CA ARG A 16 -11.12 0.15 -20.44
C ARG A 16 -11.47 1.52 -19.87
N ARG A 17 -11.84 1.60 -18.59
CA ARG A 17 -12.27 2.84 -17.93
C ARG A 17 -11.23 3.29 -16.90
N SER A 18 -10.09 3.81 -17.35
CA SER A 18 -9.00 4.22 -16.48
C SER A 18 -9.30 5.53 -15.71
N ILE A 19 -9.82 6.54 -16.42
CA ILE A 19 -10.14 7.87 -15.86
C ILE A 19 -11.59 8.29 -16.12
N ASP A 20 -12.34 7.48 -16.85
CA ASP A 20 -13.71 7.77 -17.24
C ASP A 20 -14.70 7.46 -16.11
N PHE A 21 -15.87 8.10 -16.18
CA PHE A 21 -16.97 7.80 -15.29
C PHE A 21 -17.43 6.35 -15.42
N VAL A 22 -17.54 5.65 -14.27
CA VAL A 22 -18.07 4.30 -14.19
C VAL A 22 -19.55 4.34 -13.81
N PRO A 23 -20.48 3.95 -14.71
CA PRO A 23 -21.90 3.89 -14.42
C PRO A 23 -22.21 2.93 -13.26
N GLU A 24 -23.29 3.16 -12.53
CA GLU A 24 -23.65 2.36 -11.34
C GLU A 24 -23.77 0.87 -11.63
N HIS A 25 -24.35 0.51 -12.79
CA HIS A 25 -24.53 -0.89 -13.17
C HIS A 25 -23.23 -1.63 -13.52
N GLU A 26 -22.13 -0.90 -13.75
CA GLU A 26 -20.80 -1.46 -13.99
C GLU A 26 -19.96 -1.49 -12.70
N ARG A 27 -20.38 -0.80 -11.64
CA ARG A 27 -19.67 -0.79 -10.37
C ARG A 27 -19.82 -2.13 -9.67
N HIS A 28 -18.70 -2.75 -9.33
CA HIS A 28 -18.66 -4.07 -8.70
C HIS A 28 -17.55 -4.12 -7.63
N GLY A 29 -17.57 -5.16 -6.82
CA GLY A 29 -16.64 -5.37 -5.73
C GLY A 29 -17.34 -5.39 -4.38
N SER A 30 -16.60 -5.78 -3.37
CA SER A 30 -17.08 -5.84 -1.99
C SER A 30 -16.05 -5.20 -1.04
N PRO A 31 -16.44 -4.80 0.18
CA PRO A 31 -15.48 -4.30 1.17
C PRO A 31 -14.33 -5.29 1.42
N MET A 32 -14.58 -6.60 1.36
CA MET A 32 -13.54 -7.62 1.52
C MET A 32 -12.49 -7.58 0.40
N HIS A 33 -12.88 -7.23 -0.85
CA HIS A 33 -11.92 -7.06 -1.93
C HIS A 33 -10.99 -5.86 -1.66
N GLN A 34 -11.51 -4.78 -1.09
CA GLN A 34 -10.70 -3.62 -0.71
C GLN A 34 -9.80 -3.96 0.49
N PHE A 35 -10.34 -4.69 1.48
CA PHE A 35 -9.53 -5.15 2.61
C PHE A 35 -8.33 -5.98 2.13
N THR A 36 -8.54 -7.01 1.31
CA THR A 36 -7.44 -7.87 0.85
C THR A 36 -6.45 -7.11 -0.05
N LEU A 37 -6.93 -6.15 -0.84
CA LEU A 37 -6.05 -5.31 -1.65
C LEU A 37 -5.12 -4.47 -0.78
N TRP A 38 -5.68 -3.67 0.12
CA TRP A 38 -4.91 -2.74 0.95
C TRP A 38 -4.10 -3.45 2.04
N PHE A 39 -4.64 -4.51 2.62
CA PHE A 39 -3.89 -5.33 3.57
C PHE A 39 -2.69 -5.98 2.89
N GLY A 40 -2.87 -6.56 1.70
CA GLY A 40 -1.78 -7.12 0.91
C GLY A 40 -0.76 -6.08 0.47
N ALA A 41 -1.21 -4.87 0.12
CA ALA A 41 -0.32 -3.76 -0.22
C ALA A 41 0.55 -3.30 0.96
N ASN A 42 0.05 -3.42 2.19
CA ASN A 42 0.82 -3.10 3.40
C ASN A 42 1.76 -4.24 3.85
N MET A 43 1.54 -5.49 3.40
CA MET A 43 2.39 -6.64 3.72
C MET A 43 3.61 -6.72 2.80
N GLN A 44 4.46 -5.71 2.84
CA GLN A 44 5.63 -5.59 1.98
C GLN A 44 6.87 -5.08 2.73
N ILE A 45 8.04 -5.24 2.10
CA ILE A 45 9.33 -4.89 2.69
C ILE A 45 9.45 -3.39 3.03
N THR A 46 8.80 -2.50 2.27
CA THR A 46 8.84 -1.06 2.55
C THR A 46 8.15 -0.70 3.85
N ALA A 47 7.14 -1.47 4.31
CA ALA A 47 6.53 -1.28 5.62
C ALA A 47 7.51 -1.58 6.77
N ILE A 48 8.42 -2.56 6.57
CA ILE A 48 9.50 -2.83 7.53
C ILE A 48 10.49 -1.66 7.57
N VAL A 49 10.82 -1.11 6.40
CA VAL A 49 11.71 0.06 6.29
C VAL A 49 11.10 1.27 6.98
N ASP A 50 9.81 1.55 6.76
CA ASP A 50 9.11 2.65 7.42
C ASP A 50 9.13 2.51 8.95
N GLY A 51 8.85 1.31 9.47
CA GLY A 51 8.97 1.02 10.90
C GLY A 51 10.39 1.19 11.43
N ALA A 52 11.41 0.77 10.68
CA ALA A 52 12.81 0.92 11.05
C ALA A 52 13.26 2.39 11.08
N LEU A 53 12.73 3.24 10.20
CA LEU A 53 13.06 4.67 10.17
C LEU A 53 12.73 5.37 11.49
N ALA A 54 11.63 5.02 12.16
CA ALA A 54 11.28 5.59 13.46
C ALA A 54 12.38 5.37 14.49
N VAL A 55 12.95 4.16 14.54
CA VAL A 55 14.05 3.80 15.47
C VAL A 55 15.37 4.41 14.99
N LEU A 56 15.67 4.39 13.69
CA LEU A 56 16.89 4.98 13.13
C LEU A 56 16.99 6.49 13.39
N PHE A 57 15.85 7.18 13.45
CA PHE A 57 15.79 8.60 13.80
C PHE A 57 15.74 8.85 15.30
N GLY A 58 15.95 7.83 16.13
CA GLY A 58 16.19 7.96 17.56
C GLY A 58 14.98 7.70 18.45
N ALA A 59 13.84 7.26 17.90
CA ALA A 59 12.73 6.84 18.76
C ALA A 59 13.07 5.51 19.46
N ASP A 60 12.80 5.42 20.74
CA ASP A 60 12.85 4.16 21.46
C ASP A 60 11.83 3.16 20.93
N ALA A 61 12.12 1.87 20.99
CA ALA A 61 11.30 0.82 20.39
C ALA A 61 9.82 0.86 20.82
N LEU A 62 9.55 1.04 22.11
CA LEU A 62 8.18 1.14 22.62
C LEU A 62 7.47 2.36 22.05
N TRP A 63 8.11 3.52 22.11
CA TRP A 63 7.54 4.78 21.67
C TRP A 63 7.43 4.86 20.14
N ALA A 64 8.34 4.21 19.40
CA ALA A 64 8.23 4.02 17.96
C ALA A 64 6.98 3.22 17.59
N ILE A 65 6.76 2.07 18.25
CA ILE A 65 5.58 1.23 18.02
C ILE A 65 4.29 1.99 18.33
N LEU A 66 4.22 2.67 19.48
CA LEU A 66 3.04 3.44 19.87
C LEU A 66 2.80 4.63 18.92
N GLY A 67 3.85 5.35 18.54
CA GLY A 67 3.76 6.46 17.60
C GLY A 67 3.30 6.01 16.22
N LEU A 68 3.89 4.96 15.66
CA LEU A 68 3.48 4.36 14.40
C LEU A 68 2.03 3.86 14.45
N LEU A 69 1.60 3.21 15.54
CA LEU A 69 0.22 2.76 15.70
C LEU A 69 -0.77 3.93 15.67
N ILE A 70 -0.50 4.98 16.45
CA ILE A 70 -1.34 6.19 16.47
C ILE A 70 -1.36 6.84 15.09
N GLY A 71 -0.20 6.98 14.45
CA GLY A 71 -0.09 7.54 13.10
C GLY A 71 -0.90 6.74 12.07
N ASN A 72 -0.74 5.43 12.06
CA ASN A 72 -1.49 4.55 11.16
C ASN A 72 -3.01 4.63 11.39
N LEU A 73 -3.47 4.72 12.64
CA LEU A 73 -4.90 4.89 12.95
C LEU A 73 -5.43 6.23 12.47
N LEU A 74 -4.67 7.32 12.68
CA LEU A 74 -5.06 8.66 12.22
C LEU A 74 -5.09 8.75 10.68
N GLY A 75 -4.01 8.32 10.01
CA GLY A 75 -3.94 8.32 8.55
C GLY A 75 -4.99 7.41 7.93
N GLY A 76 -5.17 6.20 8.49
CA GLY A 76 -6.20 5.26 8.05
C GLY A 76 -7.62 5.80 8.22
N ALA A 77 -7.91 6.56 9.27
CA ALA A 77 -9.20 7.23 9.43
C ALA A 77 -9.45 8.28 8.33
N VAL A 78 -8.45 9.10 8.02
CA VAL A 78 -8.54 10.08 6.92
C VAL A 78 -8.73 9.37 5.59
N MET A 79 -7.93 8.34 5.29
CA MET A 79 -8.07 7.54 4.08
C MET A 79 -9.45 6.90 3.96
N ALA A 80 -10.00 6.34 5.05
CA ALA A 80 -11.33 5.71 5.05
C ALA A 80 -12.45 6.71 4.68
N LEU A 81 -12.37 7.94 5.20
CA LEU A 81 -13.33 9.00 4.86
C LEU A 81 -13.26 9.39 3.37
N HIS A 82 -12.06 9.45 2.80
CA HIS A 82 -11.87 9.77 1.38
C HIS A 82 -12.25 8.59 0.47
N ALA A 83 -11.94 7.37 0.85
CA ALA A 83 -12.23 6.16 0.07
C ALA A 83 -13.72 5.98 -0.24
N ALA A 84 -14.62 6.52 0.59
CA ALA A 84 -16.07 6.48 0.36
C ALA A 84 -16.54 7.27 -0.88
N GLN A 85 -15.73 8.19 -1.38
CA GLN A 85 -16.09 9.05 -2.53
C GLN A 85 -16.07 8.27 -3.84
N GLY A 86 -15.06 7.42 -4.08
CA GLY A 86 -14.90 6.69 -5.33
C GLY A 86 -16.15 5.88 -5.73
N PRO A 87 -16.65 4.96 -4.89
CA PRO A 87 -17.84 4.19 -5.17
C PRO A 87 -19.11 5.02 -5.38
N LYS A 88 -19.22 6.17 -4.70
CA LYS A 88 -20.38 7.07 -4.84
C LYS A 88 -20.32 7.88 -6.13
N LEU A 89 -19.15 8.42 -6.46
CA LEU A 89 -18.98 9.31 -7.61
C LEU A 89 -18.72 8.54 -8.92
N GLY A 90 -18.21 7.33 -8.85
CA GLY A 90 -17.81 6.55 -10.03
C GLY A 90 -16.64 7.15 -10.79
N LEU A 91 -15.80 7.91 -10.10
CA LEU A 91 -14.63 8.60 -10.67
C LEU A 91 -13.40 8.34 -9.80
N PRO A 92 -12.21 8.27 -10.42
CA PRO A 92 -10.96 8.25 -9.66
C PRO A 92 -10.82 9.49 -8.78
N GLN A 93 -10.20 9.34 -7.60
CA GLN A 93 -10.04 10.41 -6.63
C GLN A 93 -9.34 11.65 -7.23
N MET A 94 -8.29 11.46 -8.04
CA MET A 94 -7.58 12.59 -8.65
C MET A 94 -8.43 13.36 -9.67
N ILE A 95 -9.39 12.71 -10.33
CA ILE A 95 -10.36 13.38 -11.20
C ILE A 95 -11.37 14.16 -10.36
N SER A 96 -11.85 13.58 -9.25
CA SER A 96 -12.79 14.21 -8.31
C SER A 96 -12.19 15.45 -7.64
N SER A 97 -10.86 15.54 -7.49
CA SER A 97 -10.17 16.70 -6.91
C SER A 97 -10.43 18.01 -7.69
N ARG A 98 -10.84 17.91 -8.96
CA ARG A 98 -11.24 19.08 -9.76
C ARG A 98 -12.43 19.83 -9.17
N ALA A 99 -13.32 19.13 -8.45
CA ALA A 99 -14.44 19.76 -7.78
C ALA A 99 -14.02 20.62 -6.58
N GLN A 100 -12.88 20.27 -5.96
CA GLN A 100 -12.35 20.98 -4.78
C GLN A 100 -11.40 22.13 -5.16
N PHE A 101 -10.52 21.89 -6.14
CA PHE A 101 -9.42 22.80 -6.48
C PHE A 101 -9.60 23.48 -7.85
N GLY A 102 -10.67 23.18 -8.57
CA GLY A 102 -10.82 23.59 -9.98
C GLY A 102 -9.90 22.81 -10.90
N VAL A 103 -10.06 23.01 -12.22
CA VAL A 103 -9.31 22.22 -13.23
C VAL A 103 -7.80 22.48 -13.13
N LEU A 104 -7.39 23.73 -13.00
CA LEU A 104 -5.96 24.09 -12.92
C LEU A 104 -5.37 23.77 -11.54
N GLY A 105 -6.13 24.01 -10.45
CA GLY A 105 -5.67 23.71 -9.10
C GLY A 105 -5.47 22.22 -8.85
N ALA A 106 -6.24 21.35 -9.50
CA ALA A 106 -6.10 19.90 -9.42
C ALA A 106 -4.78 19.37 -10.02
N VAL A 107 -4.05 20.17 -10.81
CA VAL A 107 -2.72 19.78 -11.32
C VAL A 107 -1.73 19.61 -10.18
N ILE A 108 -1.81 20.41 -9.12
CA ILE A 108 -0.88 20.34 -7.98
C ILE A 108 -0.94 18.98 -7.29
N PRO A 109 -2.09 18.51 -6.74
CA PRO A 109 -2.17 17.19 -6.12
C PRO A 109 -1.87 16.07 -7.12
N LEU A 110 -2.21 16.22 -8.40
CA LEU A 110 -1.88 15.23 -9.42
C LEU A 110 -0.36 15.05 -9.59
N VAL A 111 0.40 16.14 -9.69
CA VAL A 111 1.86 16.10 -9.80
C VAL A 111 2.47 15.48 -8.54
N LEU A 112 2.00 15.87 -7.34
CA LEU A 112 2.50 15.30 -6.09
C LEU A 112 2.26 13.79 -6.00
N VAL A 113 1.08 13.32 -6.40
CA VAL A 113 0.75 11.88 -6.44
C VAL A 113 1.62 11.13 -7.45
N ILE A 114 1.92 11.70 -8.62
CA ILE A 114 2.83 11.09 -9.60
C ILE A 114 4.23 10.94 -8.99
N ILE A 115 4.75 11.97 -8.34
CA ILE A 115 6.06 11.93 -7.67
C ILE A 115 6.06 10.85 -6.57
N MET A 116 5.02 10.79 -5.77
CA MET A 116 4.86 9.77 -4.73
C MET A 116 4.89 8.36 -5.31
N TYR A 117 4.10 8.07 -6.34
CA TYR A 117 4.09 6.74 -6.96
C TYR A 117 5.41 6.36 -7.63
N LEU A 118 6.11 7.32 -8.24
CA LEU A 118 7.46 7.09 -8.77
C LEU A 118 8.44 6.73 -7.65
N GLY A 119 8.35 7.42 -6.50
CA GLY A 119 9.14 7.11 -5.31
C GLY A 119 8.89 5.68 -4.80
N PHE A 120 7.63 5.31 -4.62
CA PHE A 120 7.26 3.94 -4.20
C PHE A 120 7.70 2.87 -5.21
N ALA A 121 7.51 3.12 -6.51
CA ALA A 121 7.93 2.20 -7.56
C ALA A 121 9.45 2.01 -7.57
N ALA A 122 10.22 3.09 -7.46
CA ALA A 122 11.67 3.04 -7.40
C ALA A 122 12.16 2.27 -6.16
N THR A 123 11.66 2.63 -4.98
CA THR A 123 12.02 1.97 -3.71
C THR A 123 11.67 0.48 -3.73
N GLY A 124 10.45 0.14 -4.15
CA GLY A 124 10.01 -1.25 -4.25
C GLY A 124 10.85 -2.06 -5.23
N THR A 125 11.22 -1.46 -6.36
CA THR A 125 12.07 -2.12 -7.38
C THR A 125 13.46 -2.39 -6.83
N VAL A 126 14.08 -1.41 -6.16
CA VAL A 126 15.41 -1.59 -5.56
C VAL A 126 15.40 -2.66 -4.49
N LEU A 127 14.45 -2.60 -3.56
CA LEU A 127 14.35 -3.57 -2.46
C LEU A 127 14.04 -4.98 -2.97
N ALA A 128 13.16 -5.12 -3.96
CA ALA A 128 12.91 -6.40 -4.62
C ALA A 128 14.15 -6.95 -5.31
N GLY A 129 14.90 -6.08 -5.99
CA GLY A 129 16.18 -6.45 -6.62
C GLY A 129 17.20 -6.96 -5.60
N GLN A 130 17.35 -6.27 -4.49
CA GLN A 130 18.24 -6.68 -3.39
C GLN A 130 17.80 -8.00 -2.76
N ALA A 131 16.50 -8.20 -2.54
CA ALA A 131 15.98 -9.45 -1.99
C ALA A 131 16.23 -10.64 -2.92
N VAL A 132 16.04 -10.48 -4.23
CA VAL A 132 16.34 -11.52 -5.23
C VAL A 132 17.85 -11.81 -5.25
N GLU A 133 18.70 -10.80 -5.21
CA GLU A 133 20.15 -10.97 -5.19
C GLU A 133 20.62 -11.74 -3.95
N GLN A 134 20.06 -11.46 -2.77
CA GLN A 134 20.35 -12.19 -1.53
C GLN A 134 20.01 -13.70 -1.60
N ILE A 135 19.01 -14.07 -2.42
CA ILE A 135 18.59 -15.47 -2.58
C ILE A 135 19.40 -16.15 -3.70
N THR A 136 19.66 -15.43 -4.79
CA THR A 136 20.23 -16.01 -6.02
C THR A 136 21.74 -15.88 -6.13
N HIS A 137 22.34 -14.97 -5.35
CA HIS A 137 23.79 -14.68 -5.35
C HIS A 137 24.34 -14.35 -6.75
N THR A 138 23.57 -13.63 -7.56
CA THR A 138 23.95 -13.25 -8.94
C THR A 138 25.01 -12.15 -9.00
N GLY A 139 25.40 -11.57 -7.86
CA GLY A 139 26.37 -10.49 -7.76
C GLY A 139 25.85 -9.11 -8.19
N THR A 140 24.55 -9.02 -8.56
CA THR A 140 23.90 -7.75 -8.90
C THR A 140 22.39 -7.81 -8.64
N PRO A 141 21.79 -6.76 -8.05
CA PRO A 141 20.34 -6.65 -7.88
C PRO A 141 19.59 -6.40 -9.21
N ALA A 142 20.28 -6.09 -10.30
CA ALA A 142 19.67 -5.70 -11.58
C ALA A 142 18.70 -6.74 -12.13
N VAL A 143 19.00 -8.04 -11.97
CA VAL A 143 18.12 -9.12 -12.44
C VAL A 143 16.76 -9.07 -11.74
N GLY A 144 16.77 -8.96 -10.41
CA GLY A 144 15.55 -8.85 -9.62
C GLY A 144 14.78 -7.56 -9.93
N MET A 145 15.48 -6.43 -10.12
CA MET A 145 14.86 -5.16 -10.50
C MET A 145 14.12 -5.26 -11.85
N VAL A 146 14.74 -5.87 -12.86
CA VAL A 146 14.13 -6.05 -14.18
C VAL A 146 12.91 -6.96 -14.10
N ILE A 147 13.02 -8.10 -13.39
CA ILE A 147 11.90 -9.04 -13.22
C ILE A 147 10.74 -8.34 -12.50
N PHE A 148 11.00 -7.67 -11.37
CA PHE A 148 9.97 -6.98 -10.61
C PHE A 148 9.31 -5.85 -11.41
N GLY A 149 10.10 -5.03 -12.09
CA GLY A 149 9.62 -3.96 -12.96
C GLY A 149 8.74 -4.48 -14.10
N ALA A 150 9.18 -5.53 -14.78
CA ALA A 150 8.42 -6.16 -15.86
C ALA A 150 7.07 -6.73 -15.35
N LEU A 151 7.07 -7.43 -14.22
CA LEU A 151 5.84 -7.94 -13.59
C LEU A 151 4.91 -6.81 -13.17
N THR A 152 5.44 -5.72 -12.61
CA THR A 152 4.66 -4.55 -12.23
C THR A 152 3.97 -3.92 -13.44
N VAL A 153 4.70 -3.70 -14.54
CA VAL A 153 4.14 -3.17 -15.79
C VAL A 153 3.08 -4.12 -16.36
N LEU A 154 3.34 -5.42 -16.35
CA LEU A 154 2.39 -6.41 -16.84
C LEU A 154 1.09 -6.38 -16.05
N VAL A 155 1.16 -6.43 -14.71
CA VAL A 155 -0.04 -6.41 -13.84
C VAL A 155 -0.79 -5.09 -13.99
N ALA A 156 -0.09 -3.95 -14.02
CA ALA A 156 -0.68 -2.64 -14.21
C ALA A 156 -1.42 -2.53 -15.56
N THR A 157 -0.85 -3.09 -16.63
CA THR A 157 -1.46 -3.08 -17.96
C THR A 157 -2.69 -3.98 -18.04
N LEU A 158 -2.69 -5.11 -17.34
CA LEU A 158 -3.83 -6.03 -17.28
C LEU A 158 -4.98 -5.48 -16.44
N GLY A 159 -4.70 -4.54 -15.52
CA GLY A 159 -5.67 -3.72 -14.82
C GLY A 159 -6.31 -4.39 -13.59
N TYR A 160 -7.45 -3.83 -13.19
CA TYR A 160 -8.12 -4.00 -11.91
C TYR A 160 -8.23 -5.46 -11.42
N LYS A 161 -8.63 -6.38 -12.27
CA LYS A 161 -8.80 -7.80 -11.93
C LYS A 161 -7.51 -8.45 -11.43
N TYR A 162 -6.41 -8.18 -12.11
CA TYR A 162 -5.10 -8.76 -11.76
C TYR A 162 -4.47 -8.06 -10.57
N ILE A 163 -4.72 -6.76 -10.40
CA ILE A 163 -4.32 -6.01 -9.21
C ILE A 163 -4.98 -6.62 -7.97
N HIS A 164 -6.28 -6.91 -8.01
CA HIS A 164 -6.98 -7.59 -6.90
C HIS A 164 -6.53 -9.03 -6.68
N LEU A 165 -6.18 -9.77 -7.74
CA LEU A 165 -5.59 -11.10 -7.59
C LEU A 165 -4.24 -11.02 -6.87
N MET A 166 -3.37 -10.09 -7.28
CA MET A 166 -2.09 -9.84 -6.60
C MET A 166 -2.30 -9.43 -5.15
N GLY A 167 -3.25 -8.56 -4.85
CA GLY A 167 -3.58 -8.17 -3.48
C GLY A 167 -3.95 -9.36 -2.59
N ARG A 168 -4.74 -10.31 -3.11
CA ARG A 168 -5.07 -11.54 -2.37
C ARG A 168 -3.86 -12.44 -2.14
N ILE A 169 -3.03 -12.64 -3.18
CA ILE A 169 -1.80 -13.44 -3.06
C ILE A 169 -0.87 -12.77 -2.04
N SER A 170 -0.63 -11.47 -2.16
CA SER A 170 0.22 -10.71 -1.24
C SER A 170 -0.30 -10.73 0.20
N THR A 171 -1.62 -10.71 0.40
CA THR A 171 -2.22 -10.88 1.73
C THR A 171 -1.84 -12.21 2.35
N VAL A 172 -2.01 -13.32 1.63
CA VAL A 172 -1.70 -14.66 2.16
C VAL A 172 -0.20 -14.83 2.41
N VAL A 173 0.61 -14.52 1.41
CA VAL A 173 2.08 -14.64 1.50
C VAL A 173 2.64 -13.71 2.57
N GLY A 174 2.12 -12.47 2.62
CA GLY A 174 2.53 -11.48 3.61
C GLY A 174 2.18 -11.91 5.03
N VAL A 175 0.95 -12.36 5.28
CA VAL A 175 0.56 -12.87 6.62
C VAL A 175 1.48 -14.00 7.06
N LEU A 176 1.74 -14.97 6.19
CA LEU A 176 2.63 -16.08 6.52
C LEU A 176 4.07 -15.59 6.78
N GLY A 177 4.59 -14.72 5.92
CA GLY A 177 5.95 -14.18 6.04
C GLY A 177 6.13 -13.32 7.30
N PHE A 178 5.23 -12.37 7.56
CA PHE A 178 5.30 -11.52 8.74
C PHE A 178 5.04 -12.29 10.04
N THR A 179 4.15 -13.30 10.02
CA THR A 179 3.95 -14.18 11.17
C THR A 179 5.22 -14.98 11.47
N TYR A 180 5.83 -15.58 10.45
CA TYR A 180 7.10 -16.27 10.60
C TYR A 180 8.20 -15.36 11.14
N LEU A 181 8.35 -14.16 10.56
CA LEU A 181 9.31 -13.16 11.02
C LEU A 181 9.06 -12.75 12.48
N GLY A 182 7.80 -12.50 12.84
CA GLY A 182 7.42 -12.16 14.21
C GLY A 182 7.77 -13.26 15.21
N ILE A 183 7.45 -14.51 14.89
CA ILE A 183 7.81 -15.67 15.73
C ILE A 183 9.33 -15.77 15.90
N ARG A 184 10.10 -15.60 14.82
CA ARG A 184 11.56 -15.66 14.88
C ARG A 184 12.14 -14.52 15.73
N LEU A 185 11.61 -13.31 15.62
CA LEU A 185 12.05 -12.15 16.43
C LEU A 185 11.73 -12.36 17.90
N LEU A 186 10.52 -12.77 18.23
CA LEU A 186 10.11 -13.05 19.62
C LEU A 186 10.92 -14.19 20.26
N ALA A 187 11.35 -15.18 19.48
CA ALA A 187 12.16 -16.30 19.96
C ALA A 187 13.65 -15.96 20.10
N SER A 188 14.16 -14.97 19.36
CA SER A 188 15.60 -14.67 19.28
C SER A 188 16.02 -13.42 20.02
N GLN A 189 15.08 -12.56 20.44
CA GLN A 189 15.37 -11.28 21.10
C GLN A 189 14.70 -11.22 22.48
N ASP A 190 15.34 -10.54 23.41
CA ASP A 190 14.70 -10.16 24.67
C ASP A 190 13.80 -8.92 24.42
N VAL A 191 12.58 -9.22 23.96
CA VAL A 191 11.58 -8.18 23.66
C VAL A 191 11.22 -7.39 24.93
N GLY A 192 11.24 -8.03 26.09
CA GLY A 192 11.00 -7.35 27.38
C GLY A 192 12.03 -6.27 27.62
N ALA A 193 13.31 -6.58 27.45
CA ALA A 193 14.39 -5.61 27.58
C ALA A 193 14.29 -4.49 26.54
N LEU A 194 14.00 -4.82 25.28
CA LEU A 194 13.82 -3.82 24.21
C LEU A 194 12.69 -2.83 24.49
N LEU A 195 11.58 -3.28 25.08
CA LEU A 195 10.44 -2.42 25.37
C LEU A 195 10.55 -1.67 26.72
N SER A 196 11.44 -2.10 27.61
CA SER A 196 11.60 -1.51 28.95
C SER A 196 12.77 -0.53 29.08
N SER A 197 13.67 -0.47 28.09
CA SER A 197 14.94 0.25 28.18
C SER A 197 14.88 1.73 27.82
N GLY A 198 13.76 2.21 27.33
CA GLY A 198 13.73 3.48 26.64
C GLY A 198 13.10 4.65 27.38
N SER A 199 13.54 5.84 27.01
CA SER A 199 12.98 7.11 27.45
C SER A 199 12.00 7.69 26.41
N PHE A 200 10.95 8.33 26.88
CA PHE A 200 10.06 9.09 26.04
C PHE A 200 10.73 10.39 25.60
N GLU A 201 10.83 10.58 24.28
CA GLU A 201 11.24 11.86 23.70
C GLU A 201 10.17 12.33 22.72
N PHE A 202 9.55 13.46 23.01
CA PHE A 202 8.41 13.98 22.24
C PHE A 202 8.73 14.20 20.75
N PRO A 203 9.88 14.76 20.34
CA PRO A 203 10.17 14.96 18.92
C PRO A 203 10.26 13.65 18.13
N THR A 204 10.93 12.64 18.64
CA THR A 204 11.09 11.34 17.98
C THR A 204 9.79 10.54 17.98
N PHE A 205 9.00 10.63 19.04
CA PHE A 205 7.65 10.09 19.09
C PHE A 205 6.74 10.73 18.04
N LEU A 206 6.76 12.07 17.94
CA LEU A 206 5.95 12.79 16.93
C LEU A 206 6.39 12.42 15.51
N LEU A 207 7.69 12.21 15.28
CA LEU A 207 8.20 11.71 14.02
C LEU A 207 7.64 10.32 13.70
N ALA A 208 7.62 9.40 14.67
CA ALA A 208 7.02 8.08 14.49
C ALA A 208 5.52 8.16 14.16
N VAL A 209 4.77 9.05 14.82
CA VAL A 209 3.36 9.34 14.46
C VAL A 209 3.25 9.85 13.03
N SER A 210 4.15 10.75 12.62
CA SER A 210 4.15 11.31 11.25
C SER A 210 4.46 10.27 10.19
N LEU A 211 5.41 9.37 10.44
CA LEU A 211 5.74 8.25 9.56
C LEU A 211 4.52 7.33 9.38
N GLY A 212 3.91 6.89 10.48
CA GLY A 212 2.72 6.03 10.40
C GLY A 212 1.53 6.71 9.73
N ALA A 213 1.30 8.01 9.96
CA ALA A 213 0.24 8.75 9.30
C ALA A 213 0.52 8.90 7.80
N GLY A 214 1.74 9.27 7.42
CA GLY A 214 2.16 9.42 6.03
C GLY A 214 2.10 8.11 5.24
N TRP A 215 2.33 6.97 5.90
CA TRP A 215 2.21 5.65 5.29
C TRP A 215 0.78 5.34 4.84
N GLN A 216 -0.23 5.82 5.56
CA GLN A 216 -1.66 5.52 5.30
C GLN A 216 -2.38 6.60 4.47
N LEU A 217 -1.81 7.78 4.32
CA LEU A 217 -2.38 8.88 3.54
C LEU A 217 -2.03 8.78 2.06
#